data_797ffadc2febd3e2eb380ae5586b9606
#
_entry.id   797ffadc2febd3e2eb380ae5586b9606
#
_cell.length_a   1.000
_cell.length_b   1.000
_cell.length_c   1.000
_cell.angle_alpha   90.00
_cell.angle_beta   90.00
_cell.angle_gamma   90.00
#
_symmetry.space_group_name_H-M   'P 1'
#
loop_
_entity.id
_entity.type
_entity.pdbx_description
1 polymer ?
#
loop_
_entity_poly.entity_id
_entity_poly.type
_entity_poly.pdbx_seq_one_letter_code
_entity_poly.pdbx_strand_id
1 'polypeptide(L)'
;MSTVEVAYDLKNVTSHLIASTSEIMAYGMPYDKIGQYLIGNIDYEKVCDGFYSFYSNYVTPCGTIGVTDCSELDNLAAIMKEINQRYTFNEELTGELQRLDGYTPTIF
;
A
#
# COMPACT_ATOMS: atom_id res chain seq x y z
N MET A 1 -1.50 -1.81 -7.36
CA MET A 1 -1.44 -0.62 -6.49
C MET A 1 -2.55 -0.73 -5.46
N SER A 2 -2.24 -0.62 -4.19
CA SER A 2 -3.21 -0.72 -3.11
C SER A 2 -3.63 0.68 -2.68
N THR A 3 -4.94 0.91 -2.66
CA THR A 3 -5.53 2.11 -2.07
C THR A 3 -6.40 1.69 -0.88
N VAL A 4 -6.70 2.62 0.00
CA VAL A 4 -7.55 2.36 1.16
C VAL A 4 -8.96 1.94 0.74
N GLU A 5 -9.45 2.42 -0.39
CA GLU A 5 -10.74 2.06 -0.94
C GLU A 5 -10.80 0.58 -1.34
N VAL A 6 -9.75 0.07 -2.00
CA VAL A 6 -9.65 -1.36 -2.35
C VAL A 6 -9.60 -2.23 -1.10
N ALA A 7 -8.83 -1.82 -0.09
CA ALA A 7 -8.78 -2.52 1.19
C ALA A 7 -10.16 -2.53 1.88
N TYR A 8 -10.88 -1.41 1.84
CA TYR A 8 -12.23 -1.30 2.40
C TYR A 8 -13.22 -2.23 1.70
N ASP A 9 -13.19 -2.33 0.37
CA ASP A 9 -14.04 -3.23 -0.40
C ASP A 9 -13.76 -4.71 -0.10
N LEU A 10 -12.49 -5.03 0.21
CA LEU A 10 -12.06 -6.40 0.53
C LEU A 10 -12.20 -6.79 2.01
N LYS A 11 -12.53 -5.86 2.91
CA LYS A 11 -12.54 -6.09 4.37
C LYS A 11 -13.41 -7.25 4.86
N ASN A 12 -14.45 -7.60 4.10
CA ASN A 12 -15.35 -8.70 4.45
C ASN A 12 -14.88 -10.07 3.93
N VAL A 13 -13.84 -10.10 3.10
CA VAL A 13 -13.31 -11.33 2.49
C VAL A 13 -11.89 -11.66 2.95
N THR A 14 -11.19 -10.70 3.54
CA THR A 14 -9.86 -10.91 4.10
C THR A 14 -9.66 -10.11 5.39
N SER A 15 -8.89 -10.66 6.33
CA SER A 15 -8.51 -9.97 7.57
C SER A 15 -7.35 -9.00 7.38
N HIS A 16 -6.46 -9.30 6.45
CA HIS A 16 -5.29 -8.47 6.16
C HIS A 16 -5.07 -8.39 4.65
N LEU A 17 -4.59 -7.24 4.20
CA LEU A 17 -4.17 -7.01 2.82
C LEU A 17 -2.69 -6.65 2.79
N ILE A 18 -1.89 -7.43 2.08
CA ILE A 18 -0.48 -7.13 1.83
C ILE A 18 -0.37 -6.58 0.41
N ALA A 19 0.02 -5.33 0.28
CA ALA A 19 0.10 -4.70 -1.02
C ALA A 19 1.00 -3.47 -1.02
N SER A 20 1.36 -3.01 -2.22
CA SER A 20 2.13 -1.79 -2.43
C SER A 20 1.20 -0.62 -2.76
N THR A 21 1.51 0.55 -2.22
CA THR A 21 0.86 1.82 -2.60
C THR A 21 1.47 2.42 -3.85
N SER A 22 2.69 2.01 -4.22
CA SER A 22 3.37 2.39 -5.46
C SER A 22 3.38 1.23 -6.46
N GLU A 23 3.86 1.50 -7.66
CA GLU A 23 4.09 0.47 -8.66
C GLU A 23 5.20 -0.49 -8.18
N ILE A 24 4.99 -1.78 -8.40
CA ILE A 24 6.01 -2.83 -8.18
C ILE A 24 6.62 -3.16 -9.54
N MET A 25 7.94 -3.35 -9.58
CA MET A 25 8.66 -3.74 -10.79
C MET A 25 8.12 -5.05 -11.38
N ALA A 26 8.35 -5.27 -12.66
CA ALA A 26 7.83 -6.41 -13.41
C ALA A 26 8.14 -7.80 -12.81
N TYR A 27 9.19 -7.90 -11.97
CA TYR A 27 9.45 -9.12 -11.22
C TYR A 27 8.32 -9.49 -10.26
N GLY A 28 7.62 -8.48 -9.70
CA GLY A 28 6.51 -8.67 -8.78
C GLY A 28 6.95 -9.03 -7.36
N MET A 29 6.16 -9.84 -6.68
CA MET A 29 6.48 -10.29 -5.33
C MET A 29 7.54 -11.40 -5.36
N PRO A 30 8.62 -11.31 -4.56
CA PRO A 30 9.68 -12.33 -4.52
C PRO A 30 9.22 -13.57 -3.74
N TYR A 31 8.27 -14.32 -4.28
CA TYR A 31 7.64 -15.47 -3.61
C TYR A 31 8.62 -16.57 -3.21
N ASP A 32 9.74 -16.72 -3.93
CA ASP A 32 10.84 -17.63 -3.58
C ASP A 32 11.49 -17.28 -2.24
N LYS A 33 11.43 -16.02 -1.82
CA LYS A 33 11.98 -15.52 -0.55
C LYS A 33 10.94 -15.48 0.57
N ILE A 34 9.73 -15.02 0.25
CA ILE A 34 8.71 -14.72 1.26
C ILE A 34 7.65 -15.80 1.39
N GLY A 35 7.53 -16.71 0.42
CA GLY A 35 6.44 -17.69 0.35
C GLY A 35 6.29 -18.55 1.60
N GLN A 36 7.40 -18.94 2.23
CA GLN A 36 7.38 -19.71 3.47
C GLN A 36 6.69 -18.99 4.65
N TYR A 37 6.67 -17.66 4.64
CA TYR A 37 6.05 -16.83 5.69
C TYR A 37 4.59 -16.51 5.41
N LEU A 38 4.07 -16.91 4.23
CA LEU A 38 2.67 -16.76 3.83
C LEU A 38 1.84 -18.03 4.08
N ILE A 39 2.45 -19.11 4.57
CA ILE A 39 1.79 -20.41 4.77
C ILE A 39 1.67 -20.66 6.29
N GLY A 40 0.51 -21.15 6.71
CA GLY A 40 0.23 -21.43 8.12
C GLY A 40 0.00 -20.14 8.91
N ASN A 41 0.76 -19.94 9.97
CA ASN A 41 0.74 -18.67 10.70
C ASN A 41 1.56 -17.65 9.92
N ILE A 42 0.89 -16.68 9.33
CA ILE A 42 1.53 -15.65 8.51
C ILE A 42 2.40 -14.76 9.38
N ASP A 43 3.67 -14.62 9.01
CA ASP A 43 4.62 -13.70 9.63
C ASP A 43 4.77 -12.45 8.75
N TYR A 44 3.91 -11.47 9.00
CA TYR A 44 3.86 -10.24 8.21
C TYR A 44 5.15 -9.44 8.23
N GLU A 45 5.86 -9.43 9.37
CA GLU A 45 7.15 -8.74 9.50
C GLU A 45 8.19 -9.36 8.57
N LYS A 46 8.33 -10.68 8.59
CA LYS A 46 9.26 -11.38 7.68
C LYS A 46 8.87 -11.30 6.22
N VAL A 47 7.59 -11.22 5.89
CA VAL A 47 7.13 -10.95 4.52
C VAL A 47 7.63 -9.57 4.06
N CYS A 48 7.44 -8.54 4.88
CA CYS A 48 7.91 -7.19 4.56
C CYS A 48 9.43 -7.10 4.49
N ASP A 49 10.14 -7.72 5.43
CA ASP A 49 11.62 -7.76 5.45
C ASP A 49 12.19 -8.48 4.23
N GLY A 50 11.58 -9.58 3.83
CA GLY A 50 11.99 -10.33 2.64
C GLY A 50 11.79 -9.52 1.36
N PHE A 51 10.68 -8.82 1.25
CA PHE A 51 10.41 -7.89 0.14
C PHE A 51 11.44 -6.74 0.14
N TYR A 52 11.63 -6.08 1.28
CA TYR A 52 12.59 -5.00 1.42
C TYR A 52 14.01 -5.44 1.05
N SER A 53 14.46 -6.56 1.58
CA SER A 53 15.80 -7.11 1.31
C SER A 53 15.98 -7.41 -0.17
N PHE A 54 14.98 -7.96 -0.84
CA PHE A 54 15.03 -8.25 -2.28
C PHE A 54 15.18 -6.96 -3.09
N TYR A 55 14.28 -5.98 -2.87
CA TYR A 55 14.24 -4.77 -3.68
C TYR A 55 15.34 -3.77 -3.33
N SER A 56 15.89 -3.79 -2.12
CA SER A 56 17.07 -2.98 -1.76
C SER A 56 18.33 -3.41 -2.54
N ASN A 57 18.41 -4.68 -2.93
CA ASN A 57 19.51 -5.23 -3.70
C ASN A 57 19.18 -5.35 -5.21
N TYR A 58 18.03 -4.88 -5.64
CA TYR A 58 17.65 -4.88 -7.04
C TYR A 58 18.46 -3.85 -7.84
N VAL A 59 18.56 -4.03 -9.15
CA VAL A 59 19.33 -3.14 -10.06
C VAL A 59 18.95 -1.66 -9.89
N THR A 60 17.66 -1.41 -9.66
CA THR A 60 17.17 -0.08 -9.30
C THR A 60 16.35 -0.26 -8.01
N PRO A 61 16.92 0.07 -6.84
CA PRO A 61 16.19 -0.04 -5.57
C PRO A 61 14.90 0.77 -5.61
N CYS A 62 13.77 0.11 -5.40
CA CYS A 62 12.46 0.74 -5.51
C CYS A 62 11.37 -0.12 -4.87
N GLY A 63 10.19 0.44 -4.77
CA GLY A 63 9.01 -0.25 -4.29
C GLY A 63 8.71 0.03 -2.82
N THR A 64 7.46 -0.18 -2.50
CA THR A 64 6.92 -0.11 -1.14
C THR A 64 6.12 -1.36 -0.87
N ILE A 65 5.98 -1.73 0.39
CA ILE A 65 5.05 -2.78 0.81
C ILE A 65 4.42 -2.36 2.13
N GLY A 66 3.17 -2.70 2.30
CA GLY A 66 2.45 -2.45 3.54
C GLY A 66 1.49 -3.58 3.85
N VAL A 67 1.15 -3.69 5.12
CA VAL A 67 0.12 -4.61 5.62
C VAL A 67 -1.01 -3.78 6.20
N THR A 68 -2.21 -3.98 5.68
CA THR A 68 -3.42 -3.32 6.17
C THR A 68 -4.22 -4.32 6.99
N ASP A 69 -4.51 -3.97 8.24
CA ASP A 69 -5.49 -4.69 9.05
C ASP A 69 -6.90 -4.22 8.64
N CYS A 70 -7.63 -5.11 8.00
CA CYS A 70 -8.94 -4.80 7.46
C CYS A 70 -10.02 -4.63 8.55
N SER A 71 -9.78 -5.09 9.77
CA SER A 71 -10.71 -4.92 10.89
C SER A 71 -10.85 -3.46 11.34
N GLU A 72 -9.85 -2.63 11.09
CA GLU A 72 -9.83 -1.21 11.48
C GLU A 72 -10.41 -0.26 10.41
N LEU A 73 -10.77 -0.76 9.24
CA LEU A 73 -11.19 0.08 8.13
C LEU A 73 -12.53 0.78 8.36
N ASP A 74 -13.44 0.19 9.13
CA ASP A 74 -14.69 0.85 9.48
C ASP A 74 -14.46 2.05 10.42
N ASN A 75 -13.52 1.93 11.36
CA ASN A 75 -13.10 3.02 12.22
C ASN A 75 -12.44 4.14 11.40
N LEU A 76 -11.57 3.78 10.47
CA LEU A 76 -10.95 4.74 9.55
C LEU A 76 -11.98 5.47 8.71
N ALA A 77 -12.96 4.77 8.15
CA ALA A 77 -14.03 5.37 7.35
C ALA A 77 -14.87 6.35 8.15
N ALA A 78 -15.19 6.03 9.42
CA ALA A 78 -15.93 6.91 10.31
C ALA A 78 -15.16 8.21 10.61
N ILE A 79 -13.85 8.09 10.90
CA ILE A 79 -12.96 9.24 11.15
C ILE A 79 -12.83 10.10 9.89
N MET A 80 -12.63 9.50 8.72
CA MET A 80 -12.52 10.23 7.46
C MET A 80 -13.82 10.97 7.11
N LYS A 81 -14.97 10.36 7.37
CA LYS A 81 -16.27 11.01 7.21
C LYS A 81 -16.40 12.25 8.10
N GLU A 82 -15.97 12.15 9.35
CA GLU A 82 -15.99 13.27 10.30
C GLU A 82 -15.05 14.40 9.86
N ILE A 83 -13.85 14.07 9.40
CA ILE A 83 -12.90 15.04 8.86
C ILE A 83 -13.50 15.75 7.64
N ASN A 84 -14.06 15.01 6.69
CA ASN A 84 -14.67 15.58 5.48
C ASN A 84 -15.89 16.47 5.78
N GLN A 85 -16.57 16.25 6.89
CA GLN A 85 -17.69 17.12 7.31
C GLN A 85 -17.19 18.42 7.94
N ARG A 86 -16.01 18.43 8.56
CA ARG A 86 -15.46 19.59 9.27
C ARG A 86 -14.55 20.45 8.42
N TYR A 87 -13.91 19.86 7.40
CA TYR A 87 -12.88 20.50 6.59
C TYR A 87 -13.22 20.38 5.10
N THR A 88 -12.96 21.46 4.37
CA THR A 88 -13.04 21.47 2.90
C THR A 88 -11.63 21.41 2.34
N PHE A 89 -11.38 20.50 1.40
CA PHE A 89 -10.11 20.45 0.71
C PHE A 89 -9.90 21.70 -0.14
N ASN A 90 -8.70 22.28 -0.04
CA ASN A 90 -8.29 23.37 -0.92
C ASN A 90 -7.70 22.77 -2.21
N GLU A 91 -8.47 22.87 -3.31
CA GLU A 91 -8.04 22.34 -4.62
C GLU A 91 -6.79 23.03 -5.15
N GLU A 92 -6.52 24.29 -4.76
CA GLU A 92 -5.32 25.01 -5.17
C GLU A 92 -4.03 24.36 -4.66
N LEU A 93 -4.09 23.65 -3.52
CA LEU A 93 -2.95 22.96 -2.93
C LEU A 93 -2.73 21.54 -3.52
N THR A 94 -3.60 21.08 -4.41
CA THR A 94 -3.47 19.74 -5.01
C THR A 94 -2.17 19.56 -5.76
N GLY A 95 -1.64 20.63 -6.37
CA GLY A 95 -0.35 20.62 -7.06
C GLY A 95 0.88 20.42 -6.16
N GLU A 96 0.73 20.64 -4.84
CA GLU A 96 1.80 20.46 -3.85
C GLU A 96 1.86 19.03 -3.31
N LEU A 97 0.85 18.20 -3.60
CA LEU A 97 0.81 16.81 -3.15
C LEU A 97 1.84 15.98 -3.92
N GLN A 98 2.61 15.20 -3.18
CA GLN A 98 3.56 14.26 -3.78
C GLN A 98 2.80 13.16 -4.54
N ARG A 99 3.19 12.91 -5.78
CA ARG A 99 2.70 11.78 -6.55
C ARG A 99 3.51 10.52 -6.20
N LEU A 100 2.80 9.44 -5.89
CA LEU A 100 3.41 8.17 -5.49
C LEU A 100 3.86 7.32 -6.68
N ASP A 101 3.35 7.60 -7.86
CA ASP A 101 3.62 6.84 -9.08
C ASP A 101 4.91 7.27 -9.82
N GLY A 102 5.58 8.31 -9.33
CA GLY A 102 6.80 8.83 -9.94
C GLY A 102 6.62 9.50 -11.30
N TYR A 103 5.40 9.58 -11.83
CA TYR A 103 5.12 10.28 -13.06
C TYR A 103 5.18 11.79 -12.85
N THR A 104 6.04 12.46 -13.59
CA THR A 104 6.01 13.92 -13.71
C THR A 104 5.03 14.29 -14.81
N PRO A 105 4.04 15.16 -14.53
CA PRO A 105 3.00 15.52 -15.51
C PRO A 105 3.50 16.35 -16.69
N THR A 106 4.78 16.62 -16.78
CA THR A 106 5.38 17.51 -17.78
C THR A 106 5.71 16.86 -19.11
N ILE A 107 5.35 15.59 -19.33
CA ILE A 107 5.76 14.85 -20.54
C ILE A 107 4.61 14.71 -21.54
N PHE A 108 3.46 15.27 -21.23
CA PHE A 108 2.29 15.23 -22.14
C PHE A 108 1.68 16.58 -22.31
#